data_68ae31ff13f953bbc3f91b8c050ba2f8
#
_entry.id   68ae31ff13f953bbc3f91b8c050ba2f8
#
_cell.length_a   1.000
_cell.length_b   1.000
_cell.length_c   1.000
_cell.angle_alpha   90.00
_cell.angle_beta   90.00
_cell.angle_gamma   90.00
#
_symmetry.space_group_name_H-M   'P 1'
#
loop_
_entity.id
_entity.type
_entity.pdbx_description
1 polymer ?
#
loop_
_entity_poly.entity_id
_entity_poly.type
_entity_poly.pdbx_seq_one_letter_code
_entity_poly.pdbx_strand_id
1 'polypeptide(L)'
;MRLLKNLLISPFVGLSLAISLSLSSNAADSELVVFDWGGYEDPGFFQAYIEKYGDSPTYSFFSDEEEAFQKVRAGFRADLGHPCSQSVVKWRNAGIIVPIDTSRLSNWDKVMKNFANMEGWNVDGQQWAIPIDWGSSALTYNTEKVTAEEASSLYVLADPKFKDRVSLVDNVDDAFALGFLAVGVKDWNKATDADFKKAAAFLRDVHKNVRTYHADG
;
A
#
# COMPACT_ATOMS: atom_id res chain seq x y z
N MET A 1 -25.74 -48.92 76.53
CA MET A 1 -27.20 -48.90 76.69
C MET A 1 -27.71 -47.66 75.91
N ARG A 2 -28.60 -47.85 74.91
CA ARG A 2 -29.28 -46.90 74.03
C ARG A 2 -28.49 -46.49 72.81
N LEU A 3 -28.74 -47.14 71.73
CA LEU A 3 -29.73 -47.20 70.69
C LEU A 3 -29.61 -46.07 69.64
N LEU A 4 -29.15 -46.53 68.52
CA LEU A 4 -29.11 -45.89 67.20
C LEU A 4 -30.49 -45.51 66.71
N LYS A 5 -30.60 -44.48 65.92
CA LYS A 5 -31.57 -44.39 64.82
C LYS A 5 -30.84 -43.90 63.58
N ASN A 6 -30.83 -44.73 62.59
CA ASN A 6 -30.39 -44.49 61.23
C ASN A 6 -31.38 -43.53 60.55
N LEU A 7 -30.87 -42.50 59.91
CA LEU A 7 -31.62 -41.72 58.94
C LEU A 7 -30.89 -41.77 57.62
N LEU A 8 -31.47 -42.50 56.70
CA LEU A 8 -31.08 -42.61 55.30
C LEU A 8 -31.42 -41.30 54.61
N ILE A 9 -30.44 -40.56 54.18
CA ILE A 9 -30.61 -39.43 53.27
C ILE A 9 -30.15 -39.88 51.90
N SER A 10 -31.07 -40.00 50.95
CA SER A 10 -30.84 -40.28 49.53
C SER A 10 -30.26 -39.03 48.86
N PRO A 11 -29.17 -39.13 48.06
CA PRO A 11 -28.69 -37.99 47.29
C PRO A 11 -29.47 -37.90 45.98
N PHE A 12 -30.27 -36.86 45.83
CA PHE A 12 -30.79 -36.46 44.54
C PHE A 12 -29.64 -35.86 43.73
N VAL A 13 -29.18 -36.63 42.76
CA VAL A 13 -28.22 -36.14 41.73
C VAL A 13 -29.04 -35.34 40.71
N GLY A 14 -29.07 -34.03 40.92
CA GLY A 14 -29.57 -33.09 39.93
C GLY A 14 -28.55 -32.91 38.80
N LEU A 15 -28.76 -33.53 37.65
CA LEU A 15 -27.99 -33.35 36.44
C LEU A 15 -28.37 -32.02 35.81
N SER A 16 -27.67 -30.94 36.20
CA SER A 16 -27.79 -29.62 35.56
C SER A 16 -27.07 -29.67 34.19
N LEU A 17 -27.86 -29.81 33.13
CA LEU A 17 -27.37 -29.70 31.74
C LEU A 17 -27.10 -28.23 31.47
N ALA A 18 -25.88 -27.76 31.71
CA ALA A 18 -25.40 -26.45 31.30
C ALA A 18 -25.24 -26.44 29.78
N ILE A 19 -26.27 -25.93 29.08
CA ILE A 19 -26.17 -25.60 27.66
C ILE A 19 -25.28 -24.37 27.56
N SER A 20 -24.00 -24.58 27.30
CA SER A 20 -23.08 -23.51 26.93
C SER A 20 -23.47 -23.03 25.52
N LEU A 21 -24.30 -22.00 25.43
CA LEU A 21 -24.42 -21.22 24.22
C LEU A 21 -23.06 -20.55 24.00
N SER A 22 -22.25 -21.13 23.13
CA SER A 22 -21.11 -20.44 22.55
C SER A 22 -21.67 -19.33 21.66
N LEU A 23 -21.91 -18.17 22.24
CA LEU A 23 -22.00 -16.93 21.49
C LEU A 23 -20.65 -16.77 20.80
N SER A 24 -20.58 -17.07 19.52
CA SER A 24 -19.49 -16.61 18.69
C SER A 24 -19.57 -15.09 18.70
N SER A 25 -18.91 -14.49 19.68
CA SER A 25 -18.57 -13.09 19.64
C SER A 25 -17.69 -12.94 18.39
N ASN A 26 -18.28 -12.43 17.30
CA ASN A 26 -17.48 -11.75 16.30
C ASN A 26 -16.93 -10.52 17.06
N ALA A 27 -15.81 -10.71 17.73
CA ALA A 27 -15.06 -9.59 18.25
C ALA A 27 -14.73 -8.73 17.01
N ALA A 28 -15.28 -7.52 17.02
CA ALA A 28 -14.83 -6.50 16.09
C ALA A 28 -13.31 -6.41 16.28
N ASP A 29 -12.56 -6.65 15.22
CA ASP A 29 -11.11 -6.46 15.26
C ASP A 29 -10.85 -4.95 15.20
N SER A 30 -11.05 -4.30 16.36
CA SER A 30 -10.78 -2.87 16.54
C SER A 30 -9.27 -2.56 16.49
N GLU A 31 -8.43 -3.59 16.38
CA GLU A 31 -6.98 -3.48 16.36
C GLU A 31 -6.38 -3.65 14.97
N LEU A 32 -7.20 -3.70 13.90
CA LEU A 32 -6.67 -3.73 12.53
C LEU A 32 -5.79 -2.52 12.28
N VAL A 33 -4.52 -2.75 12.07
CA VAL A 33 -3.53 -1.71 11.77
C VAL A 33 -3.26 -1.66 10.28
N VAL A 34 -3.53 -0.51 9.68
CA VAL A 34 -3.27 -0.23 8.26
C VAL A 34 -2.09 0.72 8.16
N PHE A 35 -1.08 0.34 7.37
CA PHE A 35 0.10 1.15 7.10
C PHE A 35 0.00 1.71 5.69
N ASP A 36 -0.28 3.00 5.58
CA ASP A 36 -0.79 3.62 4.36
C ASP A 36 -0.21 5.02 4.12
N TRP A 37 -0.49 5.54 2.95
CA TRP A 37 -0.31 6.94 2.59
C TRP A 37 -1.36 7.81 3.29
N GLY A 38 -1.04 9.07 3.56
CA GLY A 38 -2.01 10.03 4.06
C GLY A 38 -3.17 10.22 3.06
N GLY A 39 -4.40 10.36 3.59
CA GLY A 39 -5.62 10.53 2.80
C GLY A 39 -6.44 9.25 2.61
N TYR A 40 -5.85 8.06 2.76
CA TYR A 40 -6.58 6.79 2.65
C TYR A 40 -7.34 6.42 3.92
N GLU A 41 -7.18 7.17 5.00
CA GLU A 41 -7.95 7.04 6.24
C GLU A 41 -9.37 7.63 6.14
N ASP A 42 -9.76 8.19 5.00
CA ASP A 42 -11.11 8.72 4.82
C ASP A 42 -12.15 7.60 4.97
N PRO A 43 -13.09 7.72 5.93
CA PRO A 43 -14.12 6.72 6.17
C PRO A 43 -14.94 6.36 4.94
N GLY A 44 -15.01 7.24 3.94
CA GLY A 44 -15.67 6.99 2.67
C GLY A 44 -15.14 5.76 1.92
N PHE A 45 -13.89 5.38 2.13
CA PHE A 45 -13.27 4.22 1.48
C PHE A 45 -13.64 2.88 2.14
N PHE A 46 -14.04 2.89 3.43
CA PHE A 46 -14.24 1.65 4.19
C PHE A 46 -15.52 1.66 5.06
N GLN A 47 -16.56 2.34 4.64
CA GLN A 47 -17.85 2.38 5.34
C GLN A 47 -18.39 0.99 5.69
N ALA A 48 -18.31 0.04 4.75
CA ALA A 48 -18.75 -1.33 4.99
C ALA A 48 -17.97 -2.03 6.12
N TYR A 49 -16.72 -1.66 6.34
CA TYR A 49 -15.92 -2.13 7.47
C TYR A 49 -16.47 -1.53 8.78
N ILE A 50 -16.67 -0.23 8.83
CA ILE A 50 -17.21 0.47 10.01
C ILE A 50 -18.60 -0.07 10.36
N GLU A 51 -19.48 -0.25 9.38
CA GLU A 51 -20.82 -0.83 9.59
C GLU A 51 -20.77 -2.23 10.20
N LYS A 52 -19.78 -3.02 9.80
CA LYS A 52 -19.62 -4.40 10.26
C LYS A 52 -18.96 -4.50 11.62
N TYR A 53 -17.96 -3.68 11.90
CA TYR A 53 -17.10 -3.82 13.07
C TYR A 53 -17.31 -2.72 14.11
N GLY A 54 -18.02 -1.63 13.78
CA GLY A 54 -18.40 -0.57 14.69
C GLY A 54 -17.35 0.52 14.89
N ASP A 55 -16.16 0.37 14.29
CA ASP A 55 -15.05 1.33 14.40
C ASP A 55 -14.20 1.33 13.13
N SER A 56 -13.37 2.39 12.97
CA SER A 56 -12.37 2.51 11.91
C SER A 56 -11.14 1.68 12.22
N PRO A 57 -10.40 1.21 11.20
CA PRO A 57 -9.05 0.70 11.42
C PRO A 57 -8.13 1.75 12.04
N THR A 58 -7.08 1.30 12.71
CA THR A 58 -5.99 2.18 13.16
C THR A 58 -5.02 2.39 12.01
N TYR A 59 -4.77 3.66 11.65
CA TYR A 59 -3.83 4.02 10.60
C TYR A 59 -2.47 4.43 11.15
N SER A 60 -1.42 4.01 10.46
CA SER A 60 -0.06 4.53 10.59
C SER A 60 0.41 4.95 9.20
N PHE A 61 1.00 6.13 9.08
CA PHE A 61 1.32 6.72 7.79
C PHE A 61 2.81 6.67 7.46
N PHE A 62 3.08 6.73 6.16
CA PHE A 62 4.39 7.01 5.59
C PHE A 62 4.21 7.98 4.41
N SER A 63 5.29 8.64 4.04
CA SER A 63 5.35 9.59 2.92
C SER A 63 6.40 9.22 1.87
N ASP A 64 7.12 8.10 2.10
CA ASP A 64 8.16 7.60 1.22
C ASP A 64 8.23 6.07 1.29
N GLU A 65 8.36 5.42 0.14
CA GLU A 65 8.42 3.95 0.00
C GLU A 65 9.62 3.31 0.68
N GLU A 66 10.77 3.96 0.63
CA GLU A 66 11.99 3.43 1.25
C GLU A 66 11.90 3.56 2.76
N GLU A 67 11.37 4.67 3.29
CA GLU A 67 11.07 4.85 4.70
C GLU A 67 10.13 3.76 5.20
N ALA A 68 9.02 3.53 4.48
CA ALA A 68 8.04 2.49 4.80
C ALA A 68 8.69 1.10 4.87
N PHE A 69 9.48 0.75 3.86
CA PHE A 69 10.20 -0.51 3.79
C PHE A 69 11.16 -0.69 4.97
N GLN A 70 11.96 0.33 5.29
CA GLN A 70 12.91 0.26 6.41
C GLN A 70 12.20 0.19 7.76
N LYS A 71 11.09 0.91 7.93
CA LYS A 71 10.29 0.88 9.16
C LYS A 71 9.74 -0.53 9.45
N VAL A 72 9.19 -1.21 8.44
CA VAL A 72 8.71 -2.59 8.60
C VAL A 72 9.87 -3.56 8.84
N ARG A 73 11.00 -3.40 8.13
CA ARG A 73 12.20 -4.20 8.39
C ARG A 73 12.77 -4.01 9.79
N ALA A 74 12.65 -2.82 10.36
CA ALA A 74 13.06 -2.52 11.73
C ALA A 74 12.12 -3.10 12.80
N GLY A 75 11.04 -3.78 12.39
CA GLY A 75 10.13 -4.49 13.30
C GLY A 75 8.78 -3.83 13.50
N PHE A 76 8.46 -2.74 12.82
CA PHE A 76 7.09 -2.23 12.80
C PHE A 76 6.15 -3.30 12.24
N ARG A 77 4.96 -3.43 12.85
CA ARG A 77 3.95 -4.41 12.44
C ARG A 77 2.68 -3.69 12.04
N ALA A 78 2.12 -4.11 10.94
CA ALA A 78 0.80 -3.76 10.45
C ALA A 78 0.13 -5.02 9.89
N ASP A 79 -1.18 -5.04 9.86
CA ASP A 79 -1.96 -6.14 9.29
C ASP A 79 -2.11 -5.97 7.78
N LEU A 80 -2.21 -4.74 7.33
CA LEU A 80 -2.24 -4.36 5.93
C LEU A 80 -1.18 -3.29 5.65
N GLY A 81 -0.54 -3.38 4.50
CA GLY A 81 0.37 -2.35 3.99
C GLY A 81 0.01 -1.99 2.55
N HIS A 82 0.17 -0.71 2.21
CA HIS A 82 -0.15 -0.17 0.89
C HIS A 82 1.11 0.34 0.15
N PRO A 83 2.03 -0.57 -0.24
CA PRO A 83 3.16 -0.18 -1.06
C PRO A 83 2.71 0.10 -2.50
N CYS A 84 3.41 0.98 -3.19
CA CYS A 84 3.25 1.14 -4.63
C CYS A 84 3.63 -0.13 -5.39
N SER A 85 3.13 -0.28 -6.60
CA SER A 85 3.26 -1.51 -7.41
C SER A 85 4.70 -1.98 -7.58
N GLN A 86 5.64 -1.07 -7.77
CA GLN A 86 7.07 -1.37 -7.94
C GLN A 86 7.71 -1.95 -6.67
N SER A 87 7.18 -1.61 -5.49
CA SER A 87 7.71 -2.08 -4.21
C SER A 87 7.22 -3.47 -3.80
N VAL A 88 6.13 -3.98 -4.38
CA VAL A 88 5.54 -5.29 -4.00
C VAL A 88 6.56 -6.42 -4.11
N VAL A 89 7.33 -6.49 -5.20
CA VAL A 89 8.35 -7.53 -5.40
C VAL A 89 9.44 -7.44 -4.34
N LYS A 90 9.88 -6.24 -4.00
CA LYS A 90 10.87 -5.96 -2.95
C LYS A 90 10.37 -6.42 -1.58
N TRP A 91 9.14 -6.09 -1.23
CA TRP A 91 8.51 -6.46 0.04
C TRP A 91 8.32 -7.97 0.15
N ARG A 92 7.87 -8.62 -0.93
CA ARG A 92 7.76 -10.09 -0.99
C ARG A 92 9.11 -10.77 -0.78
N ASN A 93 10.13 -10.36 -1.53
CA ASN A 93 11.46 -10.95 -1.46
C ASN A 93 12.13 -10.75 -0.10
N ALA A 94 11.77 -9.70 0.62
CA ALA A 94 12.22 -9.45 1.98
C ALA A 94 11.39 -10.22 3.05
N GLY A 95 10.36 -10.98 2.64
CA GLY A 95 9.50 -11.73 3.57
C GLY A 95 8.60 -10.84 4.45
N ILE A 96 8.32 -9.63 4.00
CA ILE A 96 7.49 -8.65 4.72
C ILE A 96 6.02 -8.92 4.53
N ILE A 97 5.60 -9.32 3.33
CA ILE A 97 4.22 -9.61 2.98
C ILE A 97 4.02 -11.12 2.79
N VAL A 98 2.78 -11.54 2.92
CA VAL A 98 2.34 -12.94 2.74
C VAL A 98 1.35 -13.02 1.58
N PRO A 99 1.18 -14.20 0.96
CA PRO A 99 0.18 -14.36 -0.10
C PRO A 99 -1.24 -14.17 0.42
N ILE A 100 -2.09 -13.63 -0.44
CA ILE A 100 -3.49 -13.32 -0.16
C ILE A 100 -4.38 -14.42 -0.73
N ASP A 101 -5.26 -14.96 0.10
CA ASP A 101 -6.30 -15.89 -0.36
C ASP A 101 -7.45 -15.14 -1.04
N THR A 102 -7.36 -15.02 -2.35
CA THR A 102 -8.34 -14.30 -3.17
C THR A 102 -9.73 -14.96 -3.19
N SER A 103 -9.83 -16.23 -2.80
CA SER A 103 -11.14 -16.92 -2.70
C SER A 103 -12.03 -16.35 -1.59
N ARG A 104 -11.43 -15.65 -0.63
CA ARG A 104 -12.13 -14.95 0.45
C ARG A 104 -12.64 -13.56 0.04
N LEU A 105 -12.31 -13.08 -1.14
CA LEU A 105 -12.68 -11.77 -1.65
C LEU A 105 -13.87 -11.90 -2.59
N SER A 106 -15.07 -11.53 -2.12
CA SER A 106 -16.33 -11.70 -2.86
C SER A 106 -16.43 -10.89 -4.15
N ASN A 107 -15.54 -9.92 -4.35
CA ASN A 107 -15.49 -9.05 -5.52
C ASN A 107 -14.20 -9.19 -6.34
N TRP A 108 -13.41 -10.24 -6.08
CA TRP A 108 -12.14 -10.46 -6.79
C TRP A 108 -12.33 -10.60 -8.31
N ASP A 109 -13.42 -11.18 -8.74
CA ASP A 109 -13.78 -11.34 -10.16
C ASP A 109 -14.04 -10.00 -10.87
N LYS A 110 -14.31 -8.93 -10.12
CA LYS A 110 -14.53 -7.56 -10.63
C LYS A 110 -13.25 -6.76 -10.76
N VAL A 111 -12.16 -7.23 -10.19
CA VAL A 111 -10.85 -6.57 -10.31
C VAL A 111 -10.37 -6.64 -11.76
N MET A 112 -9.89 -5.53 -12.28
CA MET A 112 -9.37 -5.46 -13.65
C MET A 112 -8.17 -6.40 -13.81
N LYS A 113 -8.26 -7.33 -14.75
CA LYS A 113 -7.29 -8.43 -14.91
C LYS A 113 -5.87 -7.95 -15.20
N ASN A 114 -5.70 -6.83 -15.90
CA ASN A 114 -4.39 -6.25 -16.16
C ASN A 114 -3.69 -5.77 -14.88
N PHE A 115 -4.44 -5.27 -13.90
CA PHE A 115 -3.90 -4.89 -12.58
C PHE A 115 -3.72 -6.11 -11.66
N ALA A 116 -4.69 -7.02 -11.64
CA ALA A 116 -4.57 -8.25 -10.84
C ALA A 116 -3.36 -9.11 -11.25
N ASN A 117 -3.00 -9.07 -12.53
CA ASN A 117 -1.89 -9.86 -13.10
C ASN A 117 -0.63 -9.02 -13.38
N MET A 118 -0.39 -7.98 -12.62
CA MET A 118 0.87 -7.22 -12.72
C MET A 118 2.07 -8.14 -12.47
N GLU A 119 3.17 -7.86 -13.17
CA GLU A 119 4.39 -8.63 -13.04
C GLU A 119 4.86 -8.71 -11.58
N GLY A 120 5.12 -9.93 -11.12
CA GLY A 120 5.58 -10.19 -9.76
C GLY A 120 4.48 -10.18 -8.67
N TRP A 121 3.23 -9.89 -9.01
CA TRP A 121 2.09 -9.93 -8.07
C TRP A 121 1.44 -11.31 -7.97
N ASN A 122 1.48 -12.09 -9.06
CA ASN A 122 1.07 -13.48 -9.03
C ASN A 122 2.29 -14.36 -9.31
N VAL A 123 2.69 -15.15 -8.33
CA VAL A 123 3.87 -16.03 -8.42
C VAL A 123 3.50 -17.39 -7.89
N ASP A 124 3.76 -18.42 -8.68
CA ASP A 124 3.45 -19.82 -8.36
C ASP A 124 1.97 -20.04 -7.97
N GLY A 125 1.07 -19.31 -8.62
CA GLY A 125 -0.37 -19.36 -8.37
C GLY A 125 -0.82 -18.65 -7.08
N GLN A 126 0.08 -17.94 -6.41
CA GLN A 126 -0.22 -17.15 -5.21
C GLN A 126 -0.29 -15.66 -5.55
N GLN A 127 -1.34 -15.00 -5.07
CA GLN A 127 -1.53 -13.56 -5.21
C GLN A 127 -0.88 -12.83 -4.02
N TRP A 128 -0.01 -11.85 -4.29
CA TRP A 128 0.77 -11.15 -3.27
C TRP A 128 0.33 -9.71 -3.02
N ALA A 129 -0.49 -9.15 -3.89
CA ALA A 129 -1.06 -7.82 -3.72
C ALA A 129 -2.44 -7.72 -4.38
N ILE A 130 -3.24 -6.79 -3.91
CA ILE A 130 -4.55 -6.44 -4.46
C ILE A 130 -4.45 -4.99 -4.95
N PRO A 131 -4.80 -4.68 -6.22
CA PRO A 131 -4.84 -3.31 -6.67
C PRO A 131 -5.98 -2.54 -5.98
N ILE A 132 -5.67 -1.38 -5.45
CA ILE A 132 -6.64 -0.47 -4.83
C ILE A 132 -7.04 0.63 -5.81
N ASP A 133 -6.04 1.36 -6.30
CA ASP A 133 -6.23 2.47 -7.22
C ASP A 133 -5.09 2.53 -8.25
N TRP A 134 -5.13 3.52 -9.10
CA TRP A 134 -4.07 3.83 -10.04
C TRP A 134 -4.15 5.30 -10.45
N GLY A 135 -3.02 5.85 -10.84
CA GLY A 135 -2.91 7.22 -11.31
C GLY A 135 -1.90 7.37 -12.44
N SER A 136 -1.74 8.59 -12.91
CA SER A 136 -0.75 8.95 -13.91
C SER A 136 0.06 10.14 -13.42
N SER A 137 1.39 10.02 -13.42
CA SER A 137 2.26 11.18 -13.29
C SER A 137 2.36 11.87 -14.65
N ALA A 138 2.17 13.18 -14.66
CA ALA A 138 2.17 13.96 -15.89
C ALA A 138 2.88 15.30 -15.72
N LEU A 139 3.40 15.83 -16.83
CA LEU A 139 3.92 17.19 -16.86
C LEU A 139 2.77 18.20 -16.79
N THR A 140 2.70 18.93 -15.68
CA THR A 140 1.78 20.06 -15.50
C THR A 140 2.53 21.35 -15.72
N TYR A 141 1.94 22.30 -16.47
CA TYR A 141 2.58 23.56 -16.78
C TYR A 141 1.59 24.73 -16.81
N ASN A 142 2.09 25.93 -16.53
CA ASN A 142 1.32 27.15 -16.65
C ASN A 142 1.26 27.58 -18.13
N THR A 143 0.07 27.53 -18.72
CA THR A 143 -0.17 27.84 -20.14
C THR A 143 0.10 29.30 -20.50
N GLU A 144 0.17 30.22 -19.55
CA GLU A 144 0.56 31.60 -19.79
C GLU A 144 2.10 31.79 -19.91
N LYS A 145 2.88 30.78 -19.51
CA LYS A 145 4.35 30.87 -19.41
C LYS A 145 5.07 29.84 -20.28
N VAL A 146 4.40 28.73 -20.59
CA VAL A 146 4.93 27.61 -21.34
C VAL A 146 3.93 27.26 -22.42
N THR A 147 4.37 27.14 -23.65
CA THR A 147 3.50 26.74 -24.77
C THR A 147 3.33 25.22 -24.78
N ALA A 148 2.26 24.75 -25.43
CA ALA A 148 2.02 23.32 -25.61
C ALA A 148 3.15 22.63 -26.43
N GLU A 149 3.76 23.36 -27.37
CA GLU A 149 4.89 22.89 -28.14
C GLU A 149 6.12 22.63 -27.24
N GLU A 150 6.45 23.58 -26.35
CA GLU A 150 7.54 23.43 -25.39
C GLU A 150 7.26 22.27 -24.41
N ALA A 151 6.03 22.14 -23.94
CA ALA A 151 5.61 21.07 -23.02
C ALA A 151 5.44 19.70 -23.72
N SER A 152 5.61 19.62 -25.04
CA SER A 152 5.51 18.34 -25.78
C SER A 152 6.67 17.39 -25.52
N SER A 153 7.73 17.86 -24.85
CA SER A 153 8.91 17.08 -24.49
C SER A 153 9.28 17.28 -23.03
N LEU A 154 9.65 16.20 -22.35
CA LEU A 154 10.17 16.24 -20.97
C LEU A 154 11.49 17.05 -20.86
N TYR A 155 12.21 17.28 -21.98
CA TYR A 155 13.40 18.13 -21.99
C TYR A 155 13.11 19.60 -21.65
N VAL A 156 11.84 20.03 -21.67
CA VAL A 156 11.44 21.35 -21.17
C VAL A 156 11.87 21.57 -19.72
N LEU A 157 11.86 20.50 -18.91
CA LEU A 157 12.30 20.57 -17.52
C LEU A 157 13.79 20.89 -17.35
N ALA A 158 14.62 20.54 -18.34
CA ALA A 158 16.05 20.82 -18.37
C ALA A 158 16.41 22.12 -19.11
N ASP A 159 15.44 22.81 -19.71
CA ASP A 159 15.70 24.06 -20.43
C ASP A 159 16.11 25.17 -19.43
N PRO A 160 17.31 25.78 -19.57
CA PRO A 160 17.81 26.81 -18.65
C PRO A 160 16.90 28.02 -18.47
N LYS A 161 15.99 28.29 -19.41
CA LYS A 161 15.02 29.41 -19.28
C LYS A 161 14.04 29.21 -18.14
N PHE A 162 13.89 27.98 -17.64
CA PHE A 162 13.03 27.62 -16.52
C PHE A 162 13.79 27.47 -15.19
N LYS A 163 14.99 28.02 -15.10
CA LYS A 163 15.76 28.03 -13.86
C LYS A 163 14.93 28.52 -12.68
N ASP A 164 14.96 27.78 -11.58
CA ASP A 164 14.21 28.04 -10.35
C ASP A 164 12.67 28.08 -10.55
N ARG A 165 12.14 27.34 -11.55
CA ARG A 165 10.72 27.30 -11.89
C ARG A 165 10.15 25.89 -12.01
N VAL A 166 10.96 24.88 -11.85
CA VAL A 166 10.56 23.47 -11.86
C VAL A 166 10.27 23.00 -10.43
N SER A 167 9.24 22.21 -10.27
CA SER A 167 8.95 21.46 -9.05
C SER A 167 8.90 19.97 -9.39
N LEU A 168 9.48 19.13 -8.55
CA LEU A 168 9.46 17.68 -8.69
C LEU A 168 9.03 17.02 -7.39
N VAL A 169 8.47 15.82 -7.50
CA VAL A 169 8.24 14.95 -6.34
C VAL A 169 9.59 14.52 -5.76
N ASP A 170 9.71 14.53 -4.44
CA ASP A 170 10.90 14.06 -3.72
C ASP A 170 10.86 12.53 -3.56
N ASN A 171 10.92 11.84 -4.68
CA ASN A 171 10.90 10.39 -4.75
C ASN A 171 11.88 9.91 -5.82
N VAL A 172 12.73 8.96 -5.47
CA VAL A 172 13.77 8.44 -6.37
C VAL A 172 13.20 7.63 -7.52
N ASP A 173 12.14 6.87 -7.29
CA ASP A 173 11.51 6.03 -8.31
C ASP A 173 10.84 6.91 -9.37
N ASP A 174 10.10 7.94 -8.96
CA ASP A 174 9.47 8.90 -9.87
C ASP A 174 10.50 9.71 -10.64
N ALA A 175 11.58 10.13 -9.99
CA ALA A 175 12.66 10.83 -10.65
C ALA A 175 13.30 9.96 -11.76
N PHE A 176 13.62 8.69 -11.46
CA PHE A 176 14.19 7.79 -12.48
C PHE A 176 13.16 7.40 -13.53
N ALA A 177 11.87 7.26 -13.19
CA ALA A 177 10.80 7.07 -14.17
C ALA A 177 10.77 8.21 -15.20
N LEU A 178 10.78 9.46 -14.71
CA LEU A 178 10.89 10.66 -15.53
C LEU A 178 12.16 10.64 -16.39
N GLY A 179 13.30 10.32 -15.79
CA GLY A 179 14.59 10.25 -16.48
C GLY A 179 14.62 9.21 -17.59
N PHE A 180 14.11 8.02 -17.33
CA PHE A 180 14.02 6.95 -18.33
C PHE A 180 13.11 7.32 -19.50
N LEU A 181 11.92 7.86 -19.21
CA LEU A 181 11.00 8.32 -20.26
C LEU A 181 11.64 9.40 -21.13
N ALA A 182 12.33 10.37 -20.53
CA ALA A 182 13.00 11.43 -21.26
C ALA A 182 14.07 10.89 -22.22
N VAL A 183 14.82 9.85 -21.83
CA VAL A 183 15.86 9.25 -22.67
C VAL A 183 15.36 8.08 -23.55
N GLY A 184 14.03 7.86 -23.60
CA GLY A 184 13.39 6.88 -24.49
C GLY A 184 13.33 5.45 -23.97
N VAL A 185 13.63 5.20 -22.71
CA VAL A 185 13.48 3.90 -22.05
C VAL A 185 12.04 3.72 -21.59
N LYS A 186 11.32 2.77 -22.18
CA LYS A 186 9.90 2.50 -21.86
C LYS A 186 9.70 1.25 -21.01
N ASP A 187 10.64 0.35 -21.01
CA ASP A 187 10.63 -0.89 -20.22
C ASP A 187 11.82 -0.84 -19.24
N TRP A 188 11.51 -0.46 -18.01
CA TRP A 188 12.55 -0.23 -16.98
C TRP A 188 13.21 -1.53 -16.52
N ASN A 189 12.51 -2.66 -16.63
CA ASN A 189 13.07 -3.98 -16.30
C ASN A 189 14.21 -4.37 -17.23
N LYS A 190 14.32 -3.71 -18.40
CA LYS A 190 15.37 -3.91 -19.39
C LYS A 190 16.38 -2.77 -19.45
N ALA A 191 16.26 -1.80 -18.53
CA ALA A 191 17.20 -0.68 -18.47
C ALA A 191 18.63 -1.17 -18.20
N THR A 192 19.57 -0.67 -18.98
CA THR A 192 21.00 -0.97 -18.83
C THR A 192 21.70 0.09 -17.99
N ASP A 193 22.92 -0.20 -17.51
CA ASP A 193 23.77 0.79 -16.84
C ASP A 193 23.98 2.06 -17.67
N ALA A 194 24.02 1.92 -19.00
CA ALA A 194 24.13 3.06 -19.90
C ALA A 194 22.87 3.92 -19.89
N ASP A 195 21.70 3.30 -19.79
CA ASP A 195 20.42 4.00 -19.71
C ASP A 195 20.27 4.72 -18.36
N PHE A 196 20.66 4.07 -17.25
CA PHE A 196 20.74 4.71 -15.94
C PHE A 196 21.65 5.94 -15.96
N LYS A 197 22.83 5.86 -16.59
CA LYS A 197 23.75 7.00 -16.72
C LYS A 197 23.15 8.14 -17.52
N LYS A 198 22.44 7.85 -18.63
CA LYS A 198 21.75 8.88 -19.43
C LYS A 198 20.61 9.53 -18.66
N ALA A 199 19.75 8.73 -17.99
CA ALA A 199 18.67 9.23 -17.16
C ALA A 199 19.21 10.12 -16.03
N ALA A 200 20.26 9.68 -15.33
CA ALA A 200 20.90 10.48 -14.28
C ALA A 200 21.55 11.76 -14.82
N ALA A 201 22.08 11.76 -16.03
CA ALA A 201 22.60 12.99 -16.65
C ALA A 201 21.48 13.99 -16.94
N PHE A 202 20.37 13.53 -17.52
CA PHE A 202 19.17 14.35 -17.72
C PHE A 202 18.64 14.93 -16.39
N LEU A 203 18.51 14.10 -15.37
CA LEU A 203 18.01 14.52 -14.05
C LEU A 203 18.93 15.58 -13.39
N ARG A 204 20.27 15.49 -13.57
CA ARG A 204 21.18 16.53 -13.10
C ARG A 204 20.98 17.87 -13.83
N ASP A 205 20.60 17.84 -15.11
CA ASP A 205 20.29 19.06 -15.85
C ASP A 205 18.94 19.62 -15.39
N VAL A 206 17.92 18.79 -15.16
CA VAL A 206 16.64 19.20 -14.57
C VAL A 206 16.85 19.81 -13.18
N HIS A 207 17.70 19.19 -12.34
CA HIS A 207 18.00 19.68 -10.98
C HIS A 207 18.46 21.14 -10.94
N LYS A 208 19.17 21.62 -11.96
CA LYS A 208 19.60 23.02 -12.07
C LYS A 208 18.43 24.00 -12.16
N ASN A 209 17.25 23.53 -12.57
CA ASN A 209 16.05 24.31 -12.75
C ASN A 209 15.04 24.13 -11.60
N VAL A 210 15.29 23.15 -10.70
CA VAL A 210 14.38 22.84 -9.60
C VAL A 210 14.41 23.92 -8.55
N ARG A 211 13.23 24.44 -8.24
CA ARG A 211 12.97 25.37 -7.14
C ARG A 211 12.67 24.63 -5.85
N THR A 212 11.92 23.53 -5.95
CA THR A 212 11.47 22.76 -4.79
C THR A 212 11.25 21.31 -5.15
N TYR A 213 11.56 20.45 -4.20
CA TYR A 213 11.08 19.07 -4.14
C TYR A 213 9.94 19.03 -3.12
N HIS A 214 8.89 18.28 -3.39
CA HIS A 214 7.73 18.14 -2.52
C HIS A 214 7.42 16.68 -2.29
N ALA A 215 6.99 16.33 -1.09
CA ALA A 215 6.42 15.03 -0.81
C ALA A 215 5.04 14.91 -1.45
N ASP A 216 4.65 13.72 -1.84
CA ASP A 216 3.27 13.41 -2.19
C ASP A 216 2.42 13.51 -0.92
N GLY A 217 1.39 14.34 -0.97
CA GLY A 217 0.47 14.55 0.13
C GLY A 217 -0.62 15.53 -0.25
#